data_50a61ac2b89b9b524a992cb76904cbba
#
_entry.id   50a61ac2b89b9b524a992cb76904cbba
#
_cell.length_a   1.000
_cell.length_b   1.000
_cell.length_c   1.000
_cell.angle_alpha   90.00
_cell.angle_beta   90.00
_cell.angle_gamma   90.00
#
_symmetry.space_group_name_H-M   'P 1'
#
loop_
_entity.id
_entity.type
_entity.pdbx_description
1 polymer ?
#
loop_
_entity_poly.entity_id
_entity_poly.type
_entity_poly.pdbx_seq_one_letter_code
_entity_poly.pdbx_strand_id
1 'polypeptide(L)'
;MASSPAIVCQGLTKDYGAKRALDGVDLELRTGEIFGYLGSNGAGKTTTIRCLLGLIRPTAGSAKVLGLDVRDDSLEVRRHTGYLPGDLRLYPRLTARQLLEYLGALRGGVSLVRVEELARRLECDLGLRCGAMSHGNRQKVGVIQALMHDPAVLILDEPTATLDPLMQRIVHDLIREARDRGATIFVSSHDLPEVARLCDRAGILRQGRLVAVQDVNELSQQGRHVLAIEFLEPVDPSLFERLPGVSQVTASDHTLTITASGDLDAVVKTAARFRVHALRSAEVDLDEVFRDYYRSEAADAP
;
A
#
# COMPACT_ATOMS: atom_id res chain seq x y z
N MET A 1 -25.62 -11.28 -1.85
CA MET A 1 -25.10 -11.93 -0.64
C MET A 1 -23.78 -11.24 -0.32
N ALA A 2 -23.60 -10.68 0.87
CA ALA A 2 -22.30 -10.12 1.26
C ALA A 2 -21.28 -11.27 1.25
N SER A 3 -20.21 -11.13 0.45
CA SER A 3 -19.13 -12.13 0.42
C SER A 3 -18.44 -12.12 1.80
N SER A 4 -18.14 -13.30 2.32
CA SER A 4 -17.39 -13.41 3.58
C SER A 4 -16.04 -12.70 3.45
N PRO A 5 -15.57 -11.98 4.49
CA PRO A 5 -14.30 -11.31 4.44
C PRO A 5 -13.13 -12.30 4.25
N ALA A 6 -12.13 -11.88 3.46
CA ALA A 6 -10.96 -12.72 3.19
C ALA A 6 -9.96 -12.75 4.35
N ILE A 7 -9.84 -11.64 5.09
CA ILE A 7 -8.99 -11.56 6.30
C ILE A 7 -9.80 -10.92 7.41
N VAL A 8 -9.75 -11.49 8.62
CA VAL A 8 -10.38 -10.95 9.82
C VAL A 8 -9.41 -11.04 10.98
N CYS A 9 -9.19 -9.93 11.66
CA CYS A 9 -8.49 -9.87 12.95
C CYS A 9 -9.46 -9.34 14.00
N GLN A 10 -9.46 -9.94 15.19
CA GLN A 10 -10.27 -9.53 16.33
C GLN A 10 -9.38 -9.41 17.58
N GLY A 11 -9.18 -8.19 18.03
CA GLY A 11 -8.34 -7.88 19.19
C GLY A 11 -6.91 -8.40 19.04
N LEU A 12 -6.36 -8.46 17.82
CA LEU A 12 -5.07 -9.07 17.55
C LEU A 12 -3.96 -8.36 18.32
N THR A 13 -3.35 -9.06 19.27
CA THR A 13 -2.33 -8.53 20.18
C THR A 13 -1.06 -9.35 20.08
N LYS A 14 0.10 -8.68 20.08
CA LYS A 14 1.40 -9.34 20.10
C LYS A 14 2.38 -8.62 21.01
N ASP A 15 2.85 -9.34 22.00
CA ASP A 15 3.92 -8.91 22.91
C ASP A 15 5.23 -9.65 22.61
N TYR A 16 6.35 -8.94 22.67
CA TYR A 16 7.71 -9.47 22.65
C TYR A 16 8.38 -9.08 23.99
N GLY A 17 8.23 -9.95 24.98
CA GLY A 17 8.61 -9.61 26.34
C GLY A 17 7.85 -8.38 26.85
N ALA A 18 8.56 -7.34 27.25
CA ALA A 18 7.96 -6.09 27.73
C ALA A 18 7.45 -5.17 26.58
N LYS A 19 7.84 -5.43 25.33
CA LYS A 19 7.45 -4.60 24.19
C LYS A 19 6.16 -5.11 23.55
N ARG A 20 5.10 -4.29 23.60
CA ARG A 20 3.87 -4.53 22.86
C ARG A 20 4.02 -4.05 21.42
N ALA A 21 3.94 -4.96 20.46
CA ALA A 21 4.08 -4.69 19.05
C ALA A 21 2.74 -4.55 18.33
N LEU A 22 1.69 -5.23 18.82
CA LEU A 22 0.30 -5.07 18.41
C LEU A 22 -0.57 -4.99 19.64
N ASP A 23 -1.55 -4.08 19.64
CA ASP A 23 -2.40 -3.78 20.79
C ASP A 23 -3.87 -3.71 20.35
N GLY A 24 -4.50 -4.89 20.32
CA GLY A 24 -5.94 -5.02 20.05
C GLY A 24 -6.35 -4.62 18.63
N VAL A 25 -5.63 -5.06 17.60
CA VAL A 25 -5.96 -4.71 16.20
C VAL A 25 -7.21 -5.46 15.75
N ASP A 26 -8.25 -4.70 15.39
CA ASP A 26 -9.46 -5.16 14.71
C ASP A 26 -9.38 -4.75 13.24
N LEU A 27 -9.42 -5.74 12.34
CA LEU A 27 -9.23 -5.51 10.91
C LEU A 27 -10.08 -6.50 10.11
N GLU A 28 -10.73 -5.97 9.06
CA GLU A 28 -11.50 -6.78 8.11
C GLU A 28 -11.17 -6.37 6.67
N LEU A 29 -10.74 -7.34 5.86
CA LEU A 29 -10.55 -7.20 4.42
C LEU A 29 -11.67 -7.91 3.68
N ARG A 30 -12.25 -7.19 2.72
CA ARG A 30 -13.26 -7.73 1.80
C ARG A 30 -12.59 -8.63 0.77
N THR A 31 -13.30 -9.66 0.32
CA THR A 31 -12.81 -10.51 -0.77
C THR A 31 -12.65 -9.70 -2.06
N GLY A 32 -11.51 -9.83 -2.72
CA GLY A 32 -11.23 -9.18 -4.01
C GLY A 32 -10.86 -7.68 -3.91
N GLU A 33 -10.56 -7.16 -2.71
CA GLU A 33 -10.05 -5.78 -2.58
C GLU A 33 -8.52 -5.74 -2.52
N ILE A 34 -7.95 -4.59 -2.86
CA ILE A 34 -6.57 -4.23 -2.55
C ILE A 34 -6.60 -3.32 -1.31
N PHE A 35 -6.09 -3.84 -0.20
CA PHE A 35 -6.06 -3.14 1.07
C PHE A 35 -4.64 -2.68 1.40
N GLY A 36 -4.48 -1.37 1.59
CA GLY A 36 -3.24 -0.75 2.04
C GLY A 36 -3.11 -0.75 3.56
N TYR A 37 -1.99 -1.22 4.10
CA TYR A 37 -1.71 -1.19 5.54
C TYR A 37 -0.57 -0.22 5.81
N LEU A 38 -0.94 1.02 6.09
CA LEU A 38 -0.03 2.15 6.19
C LEU A 38 0.49 2.34 7.62
N GLY A 39 1.74 2.71 7.74
CA GLY A 39 2.33 3.04 9.04
C GLY A 39 3.83 3.25 8.97
N SER A 40 4.38 4.01 9.92
CA SER A 40 5.82 4.23 10.04
C SER A 40 6.59 2.93 10.31
N ASN A 41 7.90 2.98 10.16
CA ASN A 41 8.76 1.86 10.53
C ASN A 41 8.63 1.58 12.04
N GLY A 42 8.42 0.30 12.39
CA GLY A 42 8.18 -0.10 13.77
C GLY A 42 6.73 0.03 14.24
N ALA A 43 5.78 0.50 13.41
CA ALA A 43 4.36 0.60 13.79
C ALA A 43 3.68 -0.74 14.08
N GLY A 44 4.25 -1.87 13.59
CA GLY A 44 3.70 -3.21 13.78
C GLY A 44 3.30 -3.93 12.48
N LYS A 45 3.46 -3.32 11.30
CA LYS A 45 3.06 -3.88 9.99
C LYS A 45 3.54 -5.31 9.77
N THR A 46 4.85 -5.52 9.80
CA THR A 46 5.46 -6.86 9.62
C THR A 46 5.03 -7.85 10.72
N THR A 47 4.75 -7.37 11.94
CA THR A 47 4.24 -8.22 13.02
C THR A 47 2.83 -8.71 12.71
N THR A 48 1.95 -7.84 12.21
CA THR A 48 0.61 -8.21 11.75
C THR A 48 0.71 -9.26 10.64
N ILE A 49 1.52 -9.01 9.62
CA ILE A 49 1.74 -9.94 8.49
C ILE A 49 2.21 -11.31 8.99
N ARG A 50 3.18 -11.34 9.89
CA ARG A 50 3.68 -12.61 10.46
C ARG A 50 2.62 -13.36 11.26
N CYS A 51 1.73 -12.66 11.96
CA CYS A 51 0.58 -13.27 12.63
C CYS A 51 -0.41 -13.86 11.61
N LEU A 52 -0.78 -13.10 10.56
CA LEU A 52 -1.69 -13.55 9.50
C LEU A 52 -1.19 -14.79 8.78
N LEU A 53 0.12 -14.93 8.59
CA LEU A 53 0.74 -16.11 7.98
C LEU A 53 0.96 -17.29 8.96
N GLY A 54 0.61 -17.11 10.24
CA GLY A 54 0.90 -18.11 11.27
C GLY A 54 2.40 -18.37 11.47
N LEU A 55 3.27 -17.41 11.10
CA LEU A 55 4.71 -17.48 11.32
C LEU A 55 5.07 -17.17 12.79
N ILE A 56 4.26 -16.38 13.46
CA ILE A 56 4.32 -16.13 14.91
C ILE A 56 2.91 -16.25 15.50
N ARG A 57 2.84 -16.71 16.74
CA ARG A 57 1.56 -16.79 17.46
C ARG A 57 1.19 -15.45 18.08
N PRO A 58 -0.03 -14.95 17.92
CA PRO A 58 -0.56 -13.83 18.68
C PRO A 58 -0.50 -14.12 20.20
N THR A 59 -0.30 -13.08 21.01
CA THR A 59 -0.37 -13.18 22.48
C THR A 59 -1.83 -13.22 22.93
N ALA A 60 -2.72 -12.44 22.29
CA ALA A 60 -4.16 -12.44 22.51
C ALA A 60 -4.90 -12.12 21.21
N GLY A 61 -6.23 -12.25 21.25
CA GLY A 61 -7.07 -12.07 20.07
C GLY A 61 -6.99 -13.22 19.07
N SER A 62 -7.55 -13.04 17.89
CA SER A 62 -7.59 -14.05 16.83
C SER A 62 -7.40 -13.43 15.45
N ALA A 63 -6.97 -14.24 14.48
CA ALA A 63 -6.95 -13.87 13.09
C ALA A 63 -7.36 -15.05 12.21
N LYS A 64 -8.09 -14.76 11.13
CA LYS A 64 -8.51 -15.73 10.12
C LYS A 64 -8.15 -15.23 8.73
N VAL A 65 -7.73 -16.13 7.87
CA VAL A 65 -7.48 -15.89 6.43
C VAL A 65 -8.29 -16.90 5.65
N LEU A 66 -9.17 -16.44 4.77
CA LEU A 66 -10.12 -17.27 4.02
C LEU A 66 -10.98 -18.17 4.95
N GLY A 67 -11.31 -17.66 6.14
CA GLY A 67 -12.05 -18.42 7.17
C GLY A 67 -11.20 -19.39 7.99
N LEU A 68 -9.95 -19.67 7.60
CA LEU A 68 -9.00 -20.55 8.30
C LEU A 68 -8.36 -19.83 9.47
N ASP A 69 -8.27 -20.47 10.64
CA ASP A 69 -7.58 -19.91 11.80
C ASP A 69 -6.05 -19.95 11.61
N VAL A 70 -5.39 -18.81 11.82
CA VAL A 70 -3.93 -18.70 11.58
C VAL A 70 -3.10 -19.50 12.58
N ARG A 71 -3.66 -19.95 13.71
CA ARG A 71 -2.95 -20.77 14.71
C ARG A 71 -3.04 -22.25 14.38
N ASP A 72 -4.25 -22.69 14.02
CA ASP A 72 -4.57 -24.11 13.88
C ASP A 72 -4.35 -24.57 12.43
N ASP A 73 -4.69 -23.72 11.44
CA ASP A 73 -4.65 -24.03 10.01
C ASP A 73 -3.50 -23.31 9.28
N SER A 74 -2.43 -22.94 9.99
CA SER A 74 -1.35 -22.08 9.47
C SER A 74 -0.69 -22.62 8.17
N LEU A 75 -0.63 -23.92 7.98
CA LEU A 75 -0.10 -24.51 6.77
C LEU A 75 -1.04 -24.26 5.58
N GLU A 76 -2.33 -24.45 5.79
CA GLU A 76 -3.35 -24.26 4.77
C GLU A 76 -3.50 -22.79 4.41
N VAL A 77 -3.45 -21.89 5.39
CA VAL A 77 -3.36 -20.44 5.15
C VAL A 77 -2.20 -20.13 4.19
N ARG A 78 -1.00 -20.63 4.44
CA ARG A 78 0.16 -20.38 3.58
C ARG A 78 0.07 -21.03 2.21
N ARG A 79 -0.66 -22.14 2.05
CA ARG A 79 -0.91 -22.76 0.73
C ARG A 79 -1.68 -21.83 -0.19
N HIS A 80 -2.71 -21.15 0.36
CA HIS A 80 -3.56 -20.22 -0.38
C HIS A 80 -3.02 -18.81 -0.46
N THR A 81 -1.88 -18.52 0.20
CA THR A 81 -1.31 -17.18 0.28
C THR A 81 -0.01 -17.06 -0.51
N GLY A 82 0.08 -16.04 -1.35
CA GLY A 82 1.34 -15.53 -1.88
C GLY A 82 1.95 -14.53 -0.92
N TYR A 83 3.23 -14.66 -0.61
CA TYR A 83 3.88 -13.79 0.37
C TYR A 83 5.20 -13.22 -0.15
N LEU A 84 5.33 -11.90 -0.07
CA LEU A 84 6.57 -11.17 -0.27
C LEU A 84 6.99 -10.54 1.08
N PRO A 85 8.06 -11.01 1.71
CA PRO A 85 8.59 -10.41 2.93
C PRO A 85 9.38 -9.12 2.66
N GLY A 86 9.32 -8.13 3.56
CA GLY A 86 10.11 -6.90 3.47
C GLY A 86 11.63 -7.13 3.63
N ASP A 87 12.05 -8.12 4.45
CA ASP A 87 13.46 -8.60 4.53
C ASP A 87 13.57 -9.93 3.76
N LEU A 88 13.64 -9.82 2.44
CA LEU A 88 13.70 -10.98 1.55
C LEU A 88 15.10 -11.60 1.54
N ARG A 89 15.19 -12.85 2.02
CA ARG A 89 16.41 -13.66 2.01
C ARG A 89 16.28 -14.81 1.05
N LEU A 90 17.06 -14.78 -0.02
CA LEU A 90 17.11 -15.84 -1.03
C LEU A 90 18.29 -16.77 -0.76
N TYR A 91 18.23 -18.01 -1.26
CA TYR A 91 19.33 -18.96 -1.19
C TYR A 91 20.47 -18.51 -2.13
N PRO A 92 21.63 -18.04 -1.61
CA PRO A 92 22.62 -17.32 -2.42
C PRO A 92 23.31 -18.17 -3.48
N ARG A 93 23.33 -19.50 -3.28
CA ARG A 93 23.99 -20.44 -4.20
C ARG A 93 23.10 -20.87 -5.37
N LEU A 94 21.78 -20.71 -5.26
CA LEU A 94 20.83 -21.05 -6.31
C LEU A 94 20.71 -19.91 -7.32
N THR A 95 20.42 -20.23 -8.58
CA THR A 95 19.90 -19.25 -9.54
C THR A 95 18.44 -18.94 -9.20
N ALA A 96 17.91 -17.81 -9.72
CA ALA A 96 16.51 -17.48 -9.53
C ALA A 96 15.59 -18.60 -10.06
N ARG A 97 15.91 -19.17 -11.24
CA ARG A 97 15.18 -20.31 -11.81
C ARG A 97 15.15 -21.49 -10.85
N GLN A 98 16.30 -21.94 -10.38
CA GLN A 98 16.40 -23.08 -9.45
C GLN A 98 15.61 -22.84 -8.15
N LEU A 99 15.67 -21.61 -7.64
CA LEU A 99 14.91 -21.23 -6.44
C LEU A 99 13.41 -21.28 -6.68
N LEU A 100 12.92 -20.69 -7.77
CA LEU A 100 11.48 -20.65 -8.08
C LEU A 100 10.94 -22.05 -8.40
N GLU A 101 11.69 -22.89 -9.11
CA GLU A 101 11.35 -24.29 -9.34
C GLU A 101 11.28 -25.08 -8.03
N TYR A 102 12.26 -24.91 -7.14
CA TYR A 102 12.28 -25.55 -5.82
C TYR A 102 11.06 -25.14 -4.98
N LEU A 103 10.78 -23.84 -4.88
CA LEU A 103 9.63 -23.34 -4.12
C LEU A 103 8.29 -23.73 -4.75
N GLY A 104 8.24 -23.79 -6.09
CA GLY A 104 7.08 -24.29 -6.83
C GLY A 104 6.82 -25.77 -6.55
N ALA A 105 7.86 -26.60 -6.52
CA ALA A 105 7.73 -28.02 -6.20
C ALA A 105 7.20 -28.26 -4.78
N LEU A 106 7.59 -27.45 -3.80
CA LEU A 106 7.05 -27.50 -2.43
C LEU A 106 5.55 -27.21 -2.35
N ARG A 107 4.99 -26.52 -3.36
CA ARG A 107 3.56 -26.21 -3.47
C ARG A 107 2.76 -27.24 -4.29
N GLY A 108 3.40 -28.31 -4.74
CA GLY A 108 2.79 -29.32 -5.61
C GLY A 108 2.96 -29.02 -7.10
N GLY A 109 3.80 -28.06 -7.46
CA GLY A 109 4.09 -27.61 -8.82
C GLY A 109 3.53 -26.22 -9.12
N VAL A 110 4.22 -25.53 -10.03
CA VAL A 110 3.78 -24.24 -10.60
C VAL A 110 4.05 -24.25 -12.10
N SER A 111 3.31 -23.45 -12.85
CA SER A 111 3.53 -23.29 -14.28
C SER A 111 4.84 -22.54 -14.55
N LEU A 112 5.82 -23.21 -15.17
CA LEU A 112 7.05 -22.55 -15.60
C LEU A 112 6.79 -21.46 -16.63
N VAL A 113 5.76 -21.60 -17.47
CA VAL A 113 5.33 -20.55 -18.41
C VAL A 113 4.93 -19.28 -17.65
N ARG A 114 4.22 -19.45 -16.52
CA ARG A 114 3.83 -18.31 -15.67
C ARG A 114 5.06 -17.65 -15.03
N VAL A 115 6.01 -18.44 -14.57
CA VAL A 115 7.27 -17.91 -14.01
C VAL A 115 8.06 -17.11 -15.06
N GLU A 116 8.16 -17.62 -16.28
CA GLU A 116 8.87 -16.96 -17.38
C GLU A 116 8.14 -15.68 -17.84
N GLU A 117 6.82 -15.69 -17.89
CA GLU A 117 6.02 -14.50 -18.18
C GLU A 117 6.26 -13.39 -17.15
N LEU A 118 6.18 -13.71 -15.86
CA LEU A 118 6.43 -12.75 -14.78
C LEU A 118 7.88 -12.25 -14.83
N ALA A 119 8.85 -13.13 -15.07
CA ALA A 119 10.26 -12.77 -15.18
C ALA A 119 10.51 -11.80 -16.35
N ARG A 120 9.90 -12.06 -17.51
CA ARG A 120 10.01 -11.18 -18.68
C ARG A 120 9.43 -9.79 -18.39
N ARG A 121 8.26 -9.72 -17.76
CA ARG A 121 7.61 -8.43 -17.41
C ARG A 121 8.44 -7.62 -16.41
N LEU A 122 9.04 -8.29 -15.43
CA LEU A 122 9.87 -7.68 -14.40
C LEU A 122 11.33 -7.48 -14.84
N GLU A 123 11.68 -7.84 -16.09
CA GLU A 123 13.07 -7.81 -16.57
C GLU A 123 14.02 -8.52 -15.59
N CYS A 124 13.62 -9.72 -15.13
CA CYS A 124 14.35 -10.52 -14.16
C CYS A 124 15.14 -11.63 -14.85
N ASP A 125 16.45 -11.58 -14.77
CA ASP A 125 17.32 -12.66 -15.26
C ASP A 125 17.24 -13.89 -14.33
N LEU A 126 16.53 -14.93 -14.78
CA LEU A 126 16.37 -16.19 -14.04
C LEU A 126 17.67 -17.02 -13.96
N GLY A 127 18.66 -16.76 -14.81
CA GLY A 127 19.95 -17.43 -14.80
C GLY A 127 20.92 -16.90 -13.75
N LEU A 128 20.67 -15.69 -13.23
CA LEU A 128 21.55 -15.08 -12.26
C LEU A 128 21.45 -15.74 -10.88
N ARG A 129 22.60 -15.95 -10.22
CA ARG A 129 22.63 -16.47 -8.84
C ARG A 129 22.07 -15.43 -7.87
N CYS A 130 21.22 -15.86 -6.94
CA CYS A 130 20.58 -14.98 -5.96
C CYS A 130 21.60 -14.19 -5.10
N GLY A 131 22.77 -14.78 -4.82
CA GLY A 131 23.84 -14.10 -4.07
C GLY A 131 24.53 -12.97 -4.85
N ALA A 132 24.46 -12.96 -6.18
CA ALA A 132 25.03 -11.93 -7.04
C ALA A 132 24.03 -10.81 -7.41
N MET A 133 22.76 -10.94 -6.96
CA MET A 133 21.70 -10.00 -7.30
C MET A 133 21.78 -8.69 -6.47
N SER A 134 21.46 -7.57 -7.11
CA SER A 134 21.14 -6.32 -6.41
C SER A 134 19.87 -6.49 -5.54
N HIS A 135 19.61 -5.53 -4.65
CA HIS A 135 18.36 -5.52 -3.87
C HIS A 135 17.11 -5.51 -4.75
N GLY A 136 17.08 -4.68 -5.80
CA GLY A 136 15.96 -4.62 -6.74
C GLY A 136 15.74 -5.94 -7.49
N ASN A 137 16.80 -6.62 -7.94
CA ASN A 137 16.66 -7.93 -8.60
C ASN A 137 16.17 -9.01 -7.64
N ARG A 138 16.59 -8.99 -6.38
CA ARG A 138 16.03 -9.89 -5.35
C ARG A 138 14.55 -9.63 -5.13
N GLN A 139 14.15 -8.35 -5.09
CA GLN A 139 12.75 -7.96 -4.96
C GLN A 139 11.90 -8.50 -6.12
N LYS A 140 12.39 -8.38 -7.36
CA LYS A 140 11.72 -8.96 -8.54
C LYS A 140 11.50 -10.48 -8.40
N VAL A 141 12.51 -11.22 -7.94
CA VAL A 141 12.36 -12.67 -7.67
C VAL A 141 11.31 -12.92 -6.59
N GLY A 142 11.28 -12.09 -5.52
CA GLY A 142 10.27 -12.21 -4.48
C GLY A 142 8.85 -11.94 -4.98
N VAL A 143 8.67 -10.96 -5.87
CA VAL A 143 7.37 -10.69 -6.51
C VAL A 143 6.94 -11.89 -7.36
N ILE A 144 7.85 -12.47 -8.16
CA ILE A 144 7.56 -13.68 -8.96
C ILE A 144 7.14 -14.81 -8.03
N GLN A 145 7.90 -15.08 -6.97
CA GLN A 145 7.61 -16.10 -5.97
C GLN A 145 6.21 -15.94 -5.36
N ALA A 146 5.81 -14.70 -5.05
CA ALA A 146 4.50 -14.43 -4.44
C ALA A 146 3.35 -14.65 -5.43
N LEU A 147 3.55 -14.42 -6.72
CA LEU A 147 2.51 -14.44 -7.76
C LEU A 147 2.46 -15.73 -8.59
N MET A 148 3.52 -16.54 -8.62
CA MET A 148 3.69 -17.65 -9.58
C MET A 148 2.66 -18.77 -9.46
N HIS A 149 1.95 -18.88 -8.33
CA HIS A 149 0.98 -19.96 -8.05
C HIS A 149 -0.47 -19.45 -8.01
N ASP A 150 -0.71 -18.23 -8.50
CA ASP A 150 -2.02 -17.57 -8.55
C ASP A 150 -2.81 -17.69 -7.22
N PRO A 151 -2.28 -17.12 -6.11
CA PRO A 151 -2.85 -17.27 -4.78
C PRO A 151 -4.21 -16.58 -4.64
N ALA A 152 -5.08 -17.13 -3.77
CA ALA A 152 -6.35 -16.49 -3.41
C ALA A 152 -6.15 -15.25 -2.53
N VAL A 153 -5.07 -15.20 -1.74
CA VAL A 153 -4.66 -14.04 -0.94
C VAL A 153 -3.21 -13.70 -1.25
N LEU A 154 -2.91 -12.43 -1.43
CA LEU A 154 -1.56 -11.93 -1.65
C LEU A 154 -1.19 -10.97 -0.52
N ILE A 155 -0.15 -11.28 0.24
CA ILE A 155 0.38 -10.45 1.33
C ILE A 155 1.76 -9.94 0.92
N LEU A 156 1.89 -8.63 0.78
CA LEU A 156 3.09 -7.97 0.30
C LEU A 156 3.60 -6.97 1.33
N ASP A 157 4.81 -7.19 1.83
CA ASP A 157 5.46 -6.29 2.79
C ASP A 157 6.44 -5.39 2.05
N GLU A 158 6.07 -4.11 1.84
CA GLU A 158 6.86 -3.09 1.13
C GLU A 158 7.28 -3.53 -0.29
N PRO A 159 6.34 -3.90 -1.21
CA PRO A 159 6.67 -4.59 -2.45
C PRO A 159 7.54 -3.80 -3.43
N THR A 160 7.54 -2.48 -3.34
CA THR A 160 8.17 -1.57 -4.32
C THR A 160 9.35 -0.78 -3.76
N ALA A 161 9.65 -0.91 -2.46
CA ALA A 161 10.60 -0.04 -1.73
C ALA A 161 12.02 0.06 -2.34
N THR A 162 12.45 -0.95 -3.12
CA THR A 162 13.80 -1.00 -3.72
C THR A 162 13.78 -0.97 -5.24
N LEU A 163 12.64 -0.67 -5.83
CA LEU A 163 12.44 -0.66 -7.29
C LEU A 163 12.41 0.77 -7.83
N ASP A 164 12.90 0.93 -9.05
CA ASP A 164 12.75 2.17 -9.78
C ASP A 164 11.28 2.44 -10.17
N PRO A 165 10.90 3.70 -10.51
CA PRO A 165 9.50 4.06 -10.78
C PRO A 165 8.84 3.27 -11.92
N LEU A 166 9.61 2.80 -12.91
CA LEU A 166 9.07 1.99 -14.01
C LEU A 166 8.69 0.59 -13.51
N MET A 167 9.59 -0.04 -12.75
CA MET A 167 9.35 -1.36 -12.16
C MET A 167 8.24 -1.32 -11.10
N GLN A 168 8.12 -0.23 -10.33
CA GLN A 168 7.00 -0.02 -9.41
C GLN A 168 5.65 -0.09 -10.15
N ARG A 169 5.52 0.59 -11.29
CA ARG A 169 4.28 0.54 -12.12
C ARG A 169 3.98 -0.88 -12.58
N ILE A 170 4.99 -1.62 -13.05
CA ILE A 170 4.81 -3.01 -13.48
C ILE A 170 4.33 -3.89 -12.32
N VAL A 171 4.90 -3.73 -11.12
CA VAL A 171 4.45 -4.45 -9.92
C VAL A 171 3.01 -4.08 -9.56
N HIS A 172 2.63 -2.81 -9.60
CA HIS A 172 1.24 -2.37 -9.37
C HIS A 172 0.27 -2.99 -10.38
N ASP A 173 0.65 -3.05 -11.67
CA ASP A 173 -0.18 -3.69 -12.69
C ASP A 173 -0.34 -5.19 -12.43
N LEU A 174 0.73 -5.89 -12.04
CA LEU A 174 0.67 -7.30 -11.65
C LEU A 174 -0.24 -7.54 -10.44
N ILE A 175 -0.24 -6.63 -9.46
CA ILE A 175 -1.11 -6.67 -8.29
C ILE A 175 -2.57 -6.47 -8.70
N ARG A 176 -2.87 -5.47 -9.55
CA ARG A 176 -4.23 -5.24 -10.06
C ARG A 176 -4.75 -6.43 -10.85
N GLU A 177 -3.93 -6.99 -11.73
CA GLU A 177 -4.27 -8.20 -12.47
C GLU A 177 -4.55 -9.41 -11.56
N ALA A 178 -3.82 -9.54 -10.45
CA ALA A 178 -4.09 -10.60 -9.48
C ALA A 178 -5.46 -10.38 -8.80
N ARG A 179 -5.79 -9.13 -8.42
CA ARG A 179 -7.12 -8.78 -7.91
C ARG A 179 -8.21 -9.06 -8.95
N ASP A 180 -8.00 -8.69 -10.21
CA ASP A 180 -8.98 -8.87 -11.28
C ASP A 180 -9.23 -10.36 -11.59
N ARG A 181 -8.27 -11.24 -11.24
CA ARG A 181 -8.47 -12.71 -11.22
C ARG A 181 -9.15 -13.23 -9.95
N GLY A 182 -9.51 -12.36 -9.01
CA GLY A 182 -10.25 -12.68 -7.78
C GLY A 182 -9.40 -12.79 -6.51
N ALA A 183 -8.09 -12.49 -6.56
CA ALA A 183 -7.26 -12.49 -5.37
C ALA A 183 -7.62 -11.30 -4.46
N THR A 184 -7.50 -11.49 -3.14
CA THR A 184 -7.52 -10.41 -2.16
C THR A 184 -6.09 -10.01 -1.82
N ILE A 185 -5.82 -8.73 -1.81
CA ILE A 185 -4.44 -8.22 -1.67
C ILE A 185 -4.30 -7.40 -0.38
N PHE A 186 -3.31 -7.75 0.43
CA PHE A 186 -2.87 -6.98 1.58
C PHE A 186 -1.47 -6.42 1.29
N VAL A 187 -1.34 -5.11 1.17
CA VAL A 187 -0.07 -4.42 0.91
C VAL A 187 0.31 -3.58 2.11
N SER A 188 1.46 -3.84 2.72
CA SER A 188 2.02 -2.88 3.67
C SER A 188 2.86 -1.84 2.94
N SER A 189 2.75 -0.59 3.35
CA SER A 189 3.58 0.51 2.83
C SER A 189 3.79 1.57 3.90
N HIS A 190 4.83 2.37 3.76
CA HIS A 190 5.01 3.63 4.46
C HIS A 190 4.86 4.83 3.51
N ASP A 191 4.65 4.55 2.21
CA ASP A 191 4.45 5.54 1.15
C ASP A 191 2.96 5.70 0.87
N LEU A 192 2.41 6.85 1.26
CA LEU A 192 1.02 7.17 1.09
C LEU A 192 0.59 7.39 -0.37
N PRO A 193 1.35 8.10 -1.22
CA PRO A 193 1.10 8.18 -2.65
C PRO A 193 1.00 6.80 -3.34
N GLU A 194 1.76 5.81 -2.90
CA GLU A 194 1.66 4.45 -3.40
C GLU A 194 0.30 3.83 -3.04
N VAL A 195 -0.08 3.91 -1.76
CA VAL A 195 -1.35 3.37 -1.26
C VAL A 195 -2.53 4.02 -1.96
N ALA A 196 -2.49 5.34 -2.14
CA ALA A 196 -3.53 6.10 -2.83
C ALA A 196 -3.75 5.68 -4.28
N ARG A 197 -2.69 5.31 -4.98
CA ARG A 197 -2.75 4.88 -6.39
C ARG A 197 -3.13 3.42 -6.58
N LEU A 198 -2.86 2.58 -5.57
CA LEU A 198 -2.97 1.13 -5.71
C LEU A 198 -4.17 0.54 -4.99
N CYS A 199 -4.54 1.08 -3.82
CA CYS A 199 -5.46 0.44 -2.90
C CYS A 199 -6.89 0.97 -3.01
N ASP A 200 -7.87 0.11 -2.72
CA ASP A 200 -9.28 0.47 -2.64
C ASP A 200 -9.59 1.10 -1.26
N ARG A 201 -9.02 0.50 -0.20
CA ARG A 201 -9.11 0.97 1.19
C ARG A 201 -7.74 0.94 1.84
N ALA A 202 -7.56 1.78 2.85
CA ALA A 202 -6.33 1.82 3.63
C ALA A 202 -6.61 1.83 5.13
N GLY A 203 -5.82 1.06 5.88
CA GLY A 203 -5.78 1.06 7.33
C GLY A 203 -4.50 1.72 7.83
N ILE A 204 -4.62 2.63 8.80
CA ILE A 204 -3.49 3.34 9.39
C ILE A 204 -3.11 2.67 10.69
N LEU A 205 -1.90 2.13 10.74
CA LEU A 205 -1.33 1.53 11.94
C LEU A 205 -0.35 2.48 12.63
N ARG A 206 -0.57 2.72 13.90
CA ARG A 206 0.31 3.53 14.75
C ARG A 206 0.53 2.84 16.09
N GLN A 207 1.80 2.66 16.48
CA GLN A 207 2.19 2.05 17.78
C GLN A 207 1.44 0.75 18.10
N GLY A 208 1.23 -0.09 17.08
CA GLY A 208 0.55 -1.38 17.24
C GLY A 208 -0.98 -1.30 17.23
N ARG A 209 -1.59 -0.13 17.09
CA ARG A 209 -3.06 0.07 17.02
C ARG A 209 -3.50 0.50 15.63
N LEU A 210 -4.62 -0.02 15.17
CA LEU A 210 -5.28 0.45 13.95
C LEU A 210 -6.13 1.69 14.31
N VAL A 211 -5.65 2.86 13.89
CA VAL A 211 -6.27 4.15 14.26
C VAL A 211 -7.37 4.59 13.31
N ALA A 212 -7.32 4.16 12.06
CA ALA A 212 -8.37 4.44 11.07
C ALA A 212 -8.38 3.40 9.95
N VAL A 213 -9.54 3.20 9.33
CA VAL A 213 -9.72 2.50 8.05
C VAL A 213 -10.57 3.39 7.16
N GLN A 214 -10.06 3.73 5.97
CA GLN A 214 -10.68 4.67 5.05
C GLN A 214 -10.79 4.09 3.64
N ASP A 215 -11.81 4.47 2.91
CA ASP A 215 -11.90 4.26 1.47
C ASP A 215 -11.00 5.28 0.77
N VAL A 216 -10.11 4.81 -0.09
CA VAL A 216 -9.11 5.69 -0.75
C VAL A 216 -9.78 6.65 -1.72
N ASN A 217 -10.86 6.23 -2.39
CA ASN A 217 -11.61 7.09 -3.29
C ASN A 217 -12.34 8.20 -2.52
N GLU A 218 -12.92 7.89 -1.34
CA GLU A 218 -13.55 8.90 -0.48
C GLU A 218 -12.52 9.91 0.03
N LEU A 219 -11.32 9.46 0.41
CA LEU A 219 -10.21 10.34 0.77
C LEU A 219 -9.81 11.26 -0.38
N SER A 220 -9.75 10.72 -1.60
CA SER A 220 -9.45 11.51 -2.80
C SER A 220 -10.57 12.49 -3.15
N GLN A 221 -11.84 12.15 -2.88
CA GLN A 221 -13.00 13.04 -3.12
C GLN A 221 -13.20 14.08 -2.02
N GLN A 222 -12.84 13.79 -0.78
CA GLN A 222 -12.75 14.79 0.30
C GLN A 222 -11.52 15.69 0.13
N GLY A 223 -10.71 15.40 -0.90
CA GLY A 223 -9.40 15.96 -1.13
C GLY A 223 -9.40 17.47 -1.24
N ARG A 224 -8.54 18.08 -0.44
CA ARG A 224 -8.04 19.43 -0.68
C ARG A 224 -7.20 19.37 -1.96
N HIS A 225 -7.62 20.06 -2.99
CA HIS A 225 -6.84 20.26 -4.19
C HIS A 225 -5.85 21.38 -3.97
N VAL A 226 -4.59 21.16 -4.25
CA VAL A 226 -3.60 22.24 -4.29
C VAL A 226 -3.36 22.59 -5.75
N LEU A 227 -3.83 23.77 -6.16
CA LEU A 227 -3.65 24.30 -7.49
C LEU A 227 -2.54 25.35 -7.47
N ALA A 228 -1.48 25.13 -8.20
CA ALA A 228 -0.48 26.16 -8.50
C ALA A 228 -0.81 26.77 -9.88
N ILE A 229 -1.22 28.02 -9.89
CA ILE A 229 -1.60 28.76 -11.10
C ILE A 229 -0.58 29.87 -11.32
N GLU A 230 0.15 29.76 -12.40
CA GLU A 230 1.11 30.78 -12.85
C GLU A 230 0.43 31.71 -13.85
N PHE A 231 0.40 33.00 -13.56
CA PHE A 231 -0.19 34.01 -14.41
C PHE A 231 0.88 34.80 -15.16
N LEU A 232 0.52 35.40 -16.30
CA LEU A 232 1.44 36.28 -17.03
C LEU A 232 1.58 37.66 -16.38
N GLU A 233 0.62 38.06 -15.53
CA GLU A 233 0.60 39.31 -14.78
C GLU A 233 0.20 39.02 -13.33
N PRO A 234 0.63 39.83 -12.35
CA PRO A 234 0.24 39.64 -10.96
C PRO A 234 -1.29 39.70 -10.79
N VAL A 235 -1.85 38.71 -10.09
CA VAL A 235 -3.29 38.62 -9.81
C VAL A 235 -3.52 38.77 -8.30
N ASP A 236 -4.54 39.51 -7.92
CA ASP A 236 -4.91 39.74 -6.51
C ASP A 236 -5.38 38.42 -5.87
N PRO A 237 -4.70 37.91 -4.85
CA PRO A 237 -5.06 36.67 -4.15
C PRO A 237 -6.45 36.72 -3.52
N SER A 238 -6.91 37.89 -3.10
CA SER A 238 -8.19 38.09 -2.42
C SER A 238 -9.41 37.67 -3.26
N LEU A 239 -9.26 37.65 -4.58
CA LEU A 239 -10.28 37.17 -5.53
C LEU A 239 -10.56 35.69 -5.38
N PHE A 240 -9.59 34.93 -4.92
CA PHE A 240 -9.67 33.47 -4.73
C PHE A 240 -10.00 33.09 -3.28
N GLU A 241 -9.58 33.87 -2.29
CA GLU A 241 -9.83 33.60 -0.87
C GLU A 241 -11.31 33.50 -0.52
N ARG A 242 -12.18 34.20 -1.28
CA ARG A 242 -13.63 34.24 -1.05
C ARG A 242 -14.43 33.19 -1.80
N LEU A 243 -13.76 32.35 -2.59
CA LEU A 243 -14.44 31.32 -3.40
C LEU A 243 -14.89 30.15 -2.51
N PRO A 244 -16.03 29.53 -2.84
CA PRO A 244 -16.49 28.34 -2.13
C PRO A 244 -15.44 27.23 -2.16
N GLY A 245 -15.20 26.60 -1.04
CA GLY A 245 -14.27 25.48 -0.90
C GLY A 245 -12.79 25.89 -0.78
N VAL A 246 -12.42 27.14 -1.00
CA VAL A 246 -11.04 27.62 -0.81
C VAL A 246 -10.75 27.79 0.68
N SER A 247 -9.68 27.14 1.15
CA SER A 247 -9.23 27.20 2.54
C SER A 247 -7.96 28.04 2.73
N GLN A 248 -7.12 28.14 1.71
CA GLN A 248 -5.87 28.90 1.75
C GLN A 248 -5.46 29.37 0.37
N VAL A 249 -4.94 30.60 0.29
CA VAL A 249 -4.29 31.15 -0.91
C VAL A 249 -2.93 31.70 -0.50
N THR A 250 -1.88 31.32 -1.21
CA THR A 250 -0.53 31.85 -1.03
C THR A 250 -0.05 32.42 -2.36
N ALA A 251 0.51 33.63 -2.35
CA ALA A 251 1.04 34.28 -3.53
C ALA A 251 2.58 34.31 -3.47
N SER A 252 3.22 33.98 -4.59
CA SER A 252 4.66 34.15 -4.79
C SER A 252 4.89 34.62 -6.21
N ASP A 253 5.34 35.85 -6.39
CA ASP A 253 5.51 36.52 -7.67
C ASP A 253 4.23 36.47 -8.53
N HIS A 254 4.27 35.74 -9.66
CA HIS A 254 3.15 35.52 -10.57
C HIS A 254 2.37 34.22 -10.32
N THR A 255 2.71 33.49 -9.26
CA THR A 255 2.08 32.18 -8.97
C THR A 255 1.19 32.28 -7.75
N LEU A 256 -0.07 31.84 -7.89
CA LEU A 256 -0.97 31.61 -6.77
C LEU A 256 -1.04 30.11 -6.48
N THR A 257 -0.78 29.74 -5.24
CA THR A 257 -1.03 28.39 -4.73
C THR A 257 -2.32 28.41 -3.94
N ILE A 258 -3.33 27.71 -4.43
CA ILE A 258 -4.70 27.70 -3.89
C ILE A 258 -5.00 26.31 -3.34
N THR A 259 -5.32 26.23 -2.07
CA THR A 259 -5.85 25.01 -1.44
C THR A 259 -7.36 25.10 -1.40
N ALA A 260 -8.03 24.20 -2.09
CA ALA A 260 -9.48 24.15 -2.16
C ALA A 260 -10.00 22.71 -1.96
N SER A 261 -11.21 22.56 -1.43
CA SER A 261 -11.90 21.28 -1.26
C SER A 261 -13.19 21.24 -2.07
N GLY A 262 -13.53 20.07 -2.62
CA GLY A 262 -14.72 19.87 -3.42
C GLY A 262 -14.56 20.32 -4.87
N ASP A 263 -15.60 20.96 -5.43
CA ASP A 263 -15.63 21.38 -6.83
C ASP A 263 -14.70 22.58 -7.08
N LEU A 264 -13.80 22.45 -8.06
CA LEU A 264 -12.84 23.46 -8.46
C LEU A 264 -13.39 24.46 -9.50
N ASP A 265 -14.65 24.30 -9.96
CA ASP A 265 -15.24 25.09 -11.04
C ASP A 265 -15.12 26.60 -10.80
N ALA A 266 -15.40 27.05 -9.58
CA ALA A 266 -15.30 28.47 -9.22
C ALA A 266 -13.86 28.99 -9.30
N VAL A 267 -12.87 28.19 -8.87
CA VAL A 267 -11.43 28.55 -8.96
C VAL A 267 -10.98 28.62 -10.40
N VAL A 268 -11.31 27.60 -11.22
CA VAL A 268 -10.93 27.53 -12.63
C VAL A 268 -11.58 28.68 -13.43
N LYS A 269 -12.87 28.97 -13.22
CA LYS A 269 -13.58 30.07 -13.88
C LYS A 269 -13.04 31.44 -13.49
N THR A 270 -12.62 31.58 -12.23
CA THR A 270 -11.99 32.85 -11.78
C THR A 270 -10.61 33.02 -12.41
N ALA A 271 -9.79 31.95 -12.43
CA ALA A 271 -8.48 31.98 -13.07
C ALA A 271 -8.57 32.26 -14.57
N ALA A 272 -9.61 31.74 -15.26
CA ALA A 272 -9.82 31.94 -16.70
C ALA A 272 -10.13 33.40 -17.09
N ARG A 273 -10.38 34.30 -16.13
CA ARG A 273 -10.53 35.75 -16.39
C ARG A 273 -9.20 36.44 -16.62
N PHE A 274 -8.11 35.79 -16.30
CA PHE A 274 -6.75 36.28 -16.38
C PHE A 274 -5.93 35.45 -17.38
N ARG A 275 -4.79 35.98 -17.80
CA ARG A 275 -3.89 35.26 -18.71
C ARG A 275 -3.06 34.24 -17.92
N VAL A 276 -3.50 32.97 -17.94
CA VAL A 276 -2.79 31.86 -17.29
C VAL A 276 -1.63 31.40 -18.17
N HIS A 277 -0.43 31.32 -17.60
CA HIS A 277 0.76 30.72 -18.22
C HIS A 277 0.80 29.21 -18.03
N ALA A 278 0.59 28.76 -16.79
CA ALA A 278 0.57 27.36 -16.44
C ALA A 278 -0.43 27.10 -15.30
N LEU A 279 -1.07 25.92 -15.35
CA LEU A 279 -1.88 25.40 -14.26
C LEU A 279 -1.37 24.00 -13.92
N ARG A 280 -0.96 23.84 -12.68
CA ARG A 280 -0.53 22.55 -12.13
C ARG A 280 -1.45 22.21 -10.99
N SER A 281 -2.09 21.05 -11.08
CA SER A 281 -2.78 20.44 -9.93
C SER A 281 -1.75 19.55 -9.23
N ALA A 282 -1.40 19.89 -8.01
CA ALA A 282 -0.83 18.91 -7.12
C ALA A 282 -2.02 18.13 -6.55
N GLU A 283 -2.05 16.81 -6.77
CA GLU A 283 -2.93 15.96 -5.99
C GLU A 283 -2.67 16.26 -4.50
N VAL A 284 -3.75 16.21 -3.73
CA VAL A 284 -3.74 16.43 -2.29
C VAL A 284 -2.49 15.80 -1.71
N ASP A 285 -1.78 16.59 -0.93
CA ASP A 285 -0.82 16.04 0.01
C ASP A 285 -1.62 15.21 1.03
N LEU A 286 -1.91 13.95 0.65
CA LEU A 286 -2.53 12.97 1.55
C LEU A 286 -1.71 12.87 2.85
N ASP A 287 -0.42 13.24 2.83
CA ASP A 287 0.39 13.40 4.02
C ASP A 287 -0.21 14.45 4.99
N GLU A 288 -0.93 15.45 4.52
CA GLU A 288 -1.56 16.43 5.38
C GLU A 288 -2.84 15.87 6.02
N VAL A 289 -3.66 15.13 5.27
CA VAL A 289 -4.84 14.43 5.79
C VAL A 289 -4.42 13.38 6.83
N PHE A 290 -3.33 12.66 6.55
CA PHE A 290 -2.83 11.64 7.46
C PHE A 290 -1.99 12.25 8.61
N ARG A 291 -1.36 13.42 8.45
CA ARG A 291 -0.72 14.15 9.56
C ARG A 291 -1.72 14.51 10.67
N ASP A 292 -2.96 14.76 10.34
CA ASP A 292 -4.00 15.01 11.35
C ASP A 292 -4.26 13.77 12.20
N TYR A 293 -4.24 12.55 11.60
CA TYR A 293 -4.28 11.30 12.35
C TYR A 293 -3.00 11.05 13.15
N TYR A 294 -1.86 11.61 12.73
CA TYR A 294 -0.60 11.55 13.49
C TYR A 294 -0.51 12.62 14.57
N ARG A 295 -1.24 13.75 14.47
CA ARG A 295 -1.19 14.89 15.40
C ARG A 295 -2.29 14.88 16.47
N SER A 296 -3.49 14.37 16.18
CA SER A 296 -4.65 14.48 17.07
C SER A 296 -4.50 13.84 18.46
N GLU A 297 -3.52 12.97 18.68
CA GLU A 297 -3.25 12.41 20.02
C GLU A 297 -2.03 13.03 20.73
N ALA A 298 -1.31 13.96 20.11
CA ALA A 298 -0.27 14.71 20.84
C ALA A 298 -0.88 15.71 21.83
N ALA A 299 -2.20 15.99 21.69
CA ALA A 299 -2.95 16.89 22.59
C ALA A 299 -3.60 16.17 23.77
N ASP A 300 -3.70 14.82 23.75
CA ASP A 300 -4.38 14.01 24.78
C ASP A 300 -3.42 13.14 25.63
N ALA A 301 -2.14 13.45 25.63
CA ALA A 301 -1.19 12.81 26.58
C ALA A 301 -1.20 13.59 27.90
N PRO A 302 -1.49 12.93 29.04
CA PRO A 302 -1.52 13.55 30.36
C PRO A 302 -0.14 14.02 30.84
#